data_63755797087d3509e14d1452bada8763
#
_entry.id   63755797087d3509e14d1452bada8763
#
_cell.length_a   1.000
_cell.length_b   1.000
_cell.length_c   1.000
_cell.angle_alpha   90.00
_cell.angle_beta   90.00
_cell.angle_gamma   90.00
#
_symmetry.space_group_name_H-M   'P 1'
#
loop_
_entity.id
_entity.type
_entity.pdbx_description
1 polymer ?
#
loop_
_entity_poly.entity_id
_entity_poly.type
_entity_poly.pdbx_seq_one_letter_code
_entity_poly.pdbx_strand_id
1 'polypeptide(L)'
;MNISKFTQKSIEAVNSLEKLAYEYGNQEIEQEHLLYALLKQEDSLILKMIEKMEIDKTYFTEAVESALEKRTKVSGGQVYIGQYLNKVLVQAEDEAKAMGDEYVSVEHLFLSMIKNPNPEIKKLFQEFGITRERFLQALSTVRGNQRVTTDNPEATYDTLNKYGQDLVEKARNQKLDPVIGRDAEIRNVIRILSRKTKNNPVLIGEPGVGKTAAVEGLAQRIVRGDVPEGLKDKKIFSLDMGALVAGAKYRGEFEERLKAVLEEVKKSEGQIILFIDELHLIVGAGKTDGAMDAGNMLKPMLARGELHCIGATTLDEYRQYIEKDAALERRFQPVMVEEPTVEDTISILRGLKERYEVFHGVKITDGALVAAATLSDRYISDRFLPDKAIDLVDEACALVKTELDSMPAEMRSFCTRSTPTFSLSHCAFLPANSSLSSASSCCKCSRRSLLNRSSSFLRAVSSISICMILRFSSSISAGIESSSVLTSAHASSTRSMALSGRKRSEI
;
A
#
# COMPACT_ATOMS: atom_id res chain seq x y z
N MET A 1 -14.90 -40.65 -0.74
CA MET A 1 -14.49 -39.23 -0.68
C MET A 1 -15.50 -38.40 -1.46
N ASN A 2 -16.12 -37.43 -0.83
CA ASN A 2 -17.11 -36.59 -1.49
C ASN A 2 -16.48 -35.26 -1.88
N ILE A 3 -15.94 -35.17 -3.10
CA ILE A 3 -15.21 -33.99 -3.62
C ILE A 3 -16.09 -32.72 -3.61
N SER A 4 -17.42 -32.84 -3.65
CA SER A 4 -18.34 -31.70 -3.59
C SER A 4 -18.30 -30.92 -2.26
N LYS A 5 -17.68 -31.48 -1.23
CA LYS A 5 -17.48 -30.85 0.07
C LYS A 5 -16.10 -30.19 0.22
N PHE A 6 -15.27 -30.20 -0.79
CA PHE A 6 -13.96 -29.58 -0.76
C PHE A 6 -14.05 -28.13 -1.26
N THR A 7 -13.26 -27.24 -0.68
CA THR A 7 -13.13 -25.88 -1.18
C THR A 7 -12.44 -25.85 -2.54
N GLN A 8 -12.62 -24.77 -3.30
CA GLN A 8 -12.02 -24.63 -4.64
C GLN A 8 -10.50 -24.84 -4.60
N LYS A 9 -9.79 -24.22 -3.64
CA LYS A 9 -8.34 -24.40 -3.45
C LYS A 9 -7.96 -25.83 -3.07
N SER A 10 -8.76 -26.50 -2.24
CA SER A 10 -8.51 -27.90 -1.90
C SER A 10 -8.68 -28.81 -3.12
N ILE A 11 -9.68 -28.55 -3.96
CA ILE A 11 -9.90 -29.27 -5.24
C ILE A 11 -8.74 -29.01 -6.21
N GLU A 12 -8.30 -27.77 -6.33
CA GLU A 12 -7.16 -27.40 -7.17
C GLU A 12 -5.88 -28.11 -6.74
N ALA A 13 -5.56 -28.13 -5.43
CA ALA A 13 -4.44 -28.86 -4.91
C ALA A 13 -4.49 -30.35 -5.26
N VAL A 14 -5.65 -30.98 -5.04
CA VAL A 14 -5.85 -32.42 -5.34
C VAL A 14 -5.75 -32.70 -6.84
N ASN A 15 -6.31 -31.87 -7.70
CA ASN A 15 -6.23 -32.04 -9.15
C ASN A 15 -4.80 -31.84 -9.72
N SER A 16 -3.97 -31.05 -9.07
CA SER A 16 -2.57 -30.84 -9.48
C SER A 16 -1.65 -32.03 -9.16
N LEU A 17 -2.05 -32.94 -8.28
CA LEU A 17 -1.23 -34.06 -7.82
C LEU A 17 -0.80 -35.01 -8.94
N GLU A 18 -1.70 -35.32 -9.84
CA GLU A 18 -1.42 -36.20 -10.97
C GLU A 18 -0.35 -35.59 -11.89
N LYS A 19 -0.49 -34.30 -12.19
CA LYS A 19 0.49 -33.55 -12.98
C LYS A 19 1.86 -33.54 -12.31
N LEU A 20 1.91 -33.26 -10.99
CA LEU A 20 3.15 -33.27 -10.22
C LEU A 20 3.82 -34.67 -10.22
N ALA A 21 3.03 -35.73 -10.07
CA ALA A 21 3.57 -37.09 -10.11
C ALA A 21 4.24 -37.41 -11.46
N TYR A 22 3.64 -36.97 -12.57
CA TYR A 22 4.28 -37.09 -13.89
C TYR A 22 5.51 -36.23 -14.03
N GLU A 23 5.52 -34.99 -13.56
CA GLU A 23 6.67 -34.08 -13.63
C GLU A 23 7.89 -34.63 -12.87
N TYR A 24 7.67 -35.21 -11.68
CA TYR A 24 8.75 -35.80 -10.87
C TYR A 24 9.03 -37.25 -11.21
N GLY A 25 8.27 -37.90 -12.10
CA GLY A 25 8.43 -39.29 -12.53
C GLY A 25 8.03 -40.29 -11.44
N ASN A 26 7.08 -39.96 -10.58
CA ASN A 26 6.59 -40.80 -9.52
C ASN A 26 5.31 -41.54 -9.94
N GLN A 27 5.24 -42.86 -9.68
CA GLN A 27 4.03 -43.64 -9.94
C GLN A 27 3.03 -43.59 -8.78
N GLU A 28 3.52 -43.44 -7.54
CA GLU A 28 2.72 -43.34 -6.33
C GLU A 28 2.64 -41.88 -5.87
N ILE A 29 1.42 -41.35 -5.80
CA ILE A 29 1.13 -40.03 -5.27
C ILE A 29 1.01 -40.12 -3.75
N GLU A 30 1.86 -39.41 -3.02
CA GLU A 30 1.91 -39.40 -1.56
C GLU A 30 1.84 -38.00 -0.97
N GLN A 31 1.97 -37.89 0.34
CA GLN A 31 1.77 -36.66 1.11
C GLN A 31 2.74 -35.52 0.68
N GLU A 32 3.93 -35.83 0.22
CA GLU A 32 4.91 -34.84 -0.27
C GLU A 32 4.37 -34.07 -1.48
N HIS A 33 3.68 -34.79 -2.40
CA HIS A 33 3.03 -34.14 -3.55
C HIS A 33 1.93 -33.20 -3.09
N LEU A 34 1.08 -33.61 -2.13
CA LEU A 34 0.03 -32.77 -1.61
C LEU A 34 0.61 -31.55 -0.89
N LEU A 35 1.60 -31.75 -0.04
CA LEU A 35 2.24 -30.65 0.67
C LEU A 35 2.85 -29.64 -0.32
N TYR A 36 3.59 -30.13 -1.31
CA TYR A 36 4.17 -29.26 -2.35
C TYR A 36 3.10 -28.54 -3.16
N ALA A 37 2.01 -29.22 -3.53
CA ALA A 37 0.88 -28.59 -4.20
C ALA A 37 0.26 -27.44 -3.39
N LEU A 38 0.05 -27.65 -2.08
CA LEU A 38 -0.48 -26.63 -1.17
C LEU A 38 0.46 -25.43 -1.00
N LEU A 39 1.77 -25.66 -1.03
CA LEU A 39 2.78 -24.59 -0.93
C LEU A 39 2.89 -23.75 -2.22
N LYS A 40 2.72 -24.37 -3.38
CA LYS A 40 2.87 -23.70 -4.70
C LYS A 40 1.59 -23.01 -5.19
N GLN A 41 0.47 -23.11 -4.48
CA GLN A 41 -0.75 -22.39 -4.82
C GLN A 41 -0.51 -20.87 -4.81
N GLU A 42 -1.17 -20.17 -5.72
CA GLU A 42 -1.24 -18.72 -5.71
C GLU A 42 -1.95 -18.26 -4.42
N ASP A 43 -1.30 -17.37 -3.66
CA ASP A 43 -1.77 -16.90 -2.36
C ASP A 43 -2.00 -18.04 -1.34
N SER A 44 -1.01 -18.94 -1.21
CA SER A 44 -1.08 -20.12 -0.34
C SER A 44 -1.31 -19.76 1.13
N LEU A 45 -2.42 -20.25 1.69
CA LEU A 45 -2.72 -20.13 3.13
C LEU A 45 -1.68 -20.87 3.97
N ILE A 46 -1.21 -22.04 3.51
CA ILE A 46 -0.22 -22.82 4.24
C ILE A 46 1.11 -22.09 4.35
N LEU A 47 1.58 -21.41 3.29
CA LEU A 47 2.78 -20.56 3.36
C LEU A 47 2.65 -19.42 4.37
N LYS A 48 1.48 -18.78 4.42
CA LYS A 48 1.19 -17.74 5.43
C LYS A 48 1.21 -18.31 6.85
N MET A 49 0.72 -19.53 7.04
CA MET A 49 0.79 -20.21 8.34
C MET A 49 2.23 -20.52 8.74
N ILE A 50 3.05 -21.03 7.81
CA ILE A 50 4.47 -21.32 8.01
C ILE A 50 5.21 -20.05 8.44
N GLU A 51 4.97 -18.93 7.76
CA GLU A 51 5.55 -17.63 8.11
C GLU A 51 5.09 -17.14 9.51
N LYS A 52 3.81 -17.30 9.86
CA LYS A 52 3.28 -16.97 11.19
C LYS A 52 3.85 -17.87 12.31
N MET A 53 4.30 -19.06 11.98
CA MET A 53 5.04 -19.93 12.90
C MET A 53 6.53 -19.59 12.98
N GLU A 54 6.98 -18.48 12.39
CA GLU A 54 8.37 -18.02 12.37
C GLU A 54 9.32 -19.01 11.67
N ILE A 55 8.83 -19.73 10.66
CA ILE A 55 9.59 -20.66 9.84
C ILE A 55 9.88 -19.99 8.50
N ASP A 56 11.13 -20.05 8.02
CA ASP A 56 11.49 -19.53 6.71
C ASP A 56 10.78 -20.32 5.61
N LYS A 57 9.88 -19.62 4.90
CA LYS A 57 9.06 -20.21 3.82
C LYS A 57 9.87 -20.76 2.66
N THR A 58 11.00 -20.12 2.33
CA THR A 58 11.84 -20.53 1.21
C THR A 58 12.56 -21.83 1.56
N TYR A 59 13.20 -21.85 2.72
CA TYR A 59 13.91 -23.04 3.20
C TYR A 59 12.98 -24.23 3.42
N PHE A 60 11.76 -24.00 3.96
CA PHE A 60 10.77 -25.06 4.12
C PHE A 60 10.29 -25.62 2.76
N THR A 61 10.04 -24.75 1.77
CA THR A 61 9.60 -25.16 0.44
C THR A 61 10.69 -25.97 -0.27
N GLU A 62 11.95 -25.55 -0.18
CA GLU A 62 13.11 -26.29 -0.73
C GLU A 62 13.30 -27.65 -0.07
N ALA A 63 13.07 -27.75 1.25
CA ALA A 63 13.14 -29.01 1.98
C ALA A 63 12.05 -29.99 1.52
N VAL A 64 10.82 -29.50 1.30
CA VAL A 64 9.72 -30.31 0.76
C VAL A 64 10.01 -30.76 -0.68
N GLU A 65 10.52 -29.88 -1.52
CA GLU A 65 10.91 -30.20 -2.89
C GLU A 65 12.02 -31.25 -2.94
N SER A 66 13.04 -31.12 -2.09
CA SER A 66 14.10 -32.11 -1.93
C SER A 66 13.57 -33.49 -1.46
N ALA A 67 12.58 -33.51 -0.58
CA ALA A 67 11.93 -34.74 -0.16
C ALA A 67 11.17 -35.41 -1.32
N LEU A 68 10.49 -34.60 -2.16
CA LEU A 68 9.77 -35.04 -3.33
C LEU A 68 10.74 -35.62 -4.40
N GLU A 69 11.86 -34.95 -4.65
CA GLU A 69 12.88 -35.40 -5.61
C GLU A 69 13.54 -36.72 -5.25
N LYS A 70 13.65 -37.03 -3.94
CA LYS A 70 14.24 -38.28 -3.42
C LYS A 70 13.32 -39.47 -3.56
N ARG A 71 12.05 -39.29 -3.92
CA ARG A 71 11.12 -40.39 -4.13
C ARG A 71 11.51 -41.26 -5.32
N THR A 72 11.13 -42.53 -5.26
CA THR A 72 11.41 -43.48 -6.32
C THR A 72 10.82 -43.07 -7.66
N LYS A 73 11.67 -42.86 -8.65
CA LYS A 73 11.28 -42.54 -10.02
C LYS A 73 11.02 -43.79 -10.82
N VAL A 74 9.87 -43.93 -11.43
CA VAL A 74 9.47 -45.10 -12.23
C VAL A 74 9.03 -44.64 -13.61
N SER A 75 9.61 -45.17 -14.66
CA SER A 75 9.25 -44.85 -16.04
C SER A 75 8.18 -45.81 -16.53
N GLY A 76 6.98 -45.28 -16.81
CA GLY A 76 5.83 -46.00 -17.39
C GLY A 76 4.95 -46.70 -16.34
N GLY A 77 3.67 -46.54 -16.47
CA GLY A 77 2.66 -47.08 -15.58
C GLY A 77 1.56 -46.05 -15.26
N GLN A 78 0.42 -46.52 -14.78
CA GLN A 78 -0.62 -45.61 -14.27
C GLN A 78 -0.23 -45.09 -12.91
N VAL A 79 -0.47 -43.81 -12.70
CA VAL A 79 -0.26 -43.13 -11.42
C VAL A 79 -1.41 -43.50 -10.48
N TYR A 80 -1.12 -43.82 -9.22
CA TYR A 80 -2.13 -44.16 -8.21
C TYR A 80 -1.88 -43.40 -6.89
N ILE A 81 -2.96 -43.25 -6.12
CA ILE A 81 -2.92 -42.59 -4.82
C ILE A 81 -2.37 -43.56 -3.77
N GLY A 82 -1.30 -43.16 -3.07
CA GLY A 82 -0.73 -43.94 -2.01
C GLY A 82 -1.61 -44.01 -0.74
N GLN A 83 -1.29 -44.99 0.12
CA GLN A 83 -2.13 -45.26 1.31
C GLN A 83 -2.15 -44.11 2.31
N TYR A 84 -0.99 -43.42 2.54
CA TYR A 84 -0.92 -42.32 3.49
C TYR A 84 -1.69 -41.09 2.98
N LEU A 85 -1.60 -40.79 1.69
CA LEU A 85 -2.34 -39.70 1.10
C LEU A 85 -3.86 -39.97 1.13
N ASN A 86 -4.28 -41.17 0.76
CA ASN A 86 -5.71 -41.55 0.81
C ASN A 86 -6.26 -41.39 2.24
N LYS A 87 -5.48 -41.79 3.26
CA LYS A 87 -5.87 -41.62 4.66
C LYS A 87 -6.03 -40.14 5.04
N VAL A 88 -5.13 -39.26 4.57
CA VAL A 88 -5.21 -37.81 4.80
C VAL A 88 -6.47 -37.23 4.19
N LEU A 89 -6.78 -37.57 2.92
CA LEU A 89 -7.96 -37.07 2.22
C LEU A 89 -9.27 -37.50 2.88
N VAL A 90 -9.35 -38.73 3.39
CA VAL A 90 -10.54 -39.24 4.09
C VAL A 90 -10.70 -38.58 5.46
N GLN A 91 -9.61 -38.45 6.24
CA GLN A 91 -9.67 -37.89 7.60
C GLN A 91 -9.77 -36.35 7.62
N ALA A 92 -9.48 -35.66 6.54
CA ALA A 92 -9.70 -34.22 6.43
C ALA A 92 -11.20 -33.86 6.62
N GLU A 93 -12.14 -34.73 6.25
CA GLU A 93 -13.57 -34.54 6.53
C GLU A 93 -13.89 -34.59 8.02
N ASP A 94 -13.13 -35.40 8.80
CA ASP A 94 -13.32 -35.51 10.25
C ASP A 94 -12.73 -34.28 10.97
N GLU A 95 -11.60 -33.75 10.47
CA GLU A 95 -11.03 -32.48 10.98
C GLU A 95 -11.98 -31.31 10.73
N ALA A 96 -12.58 -31.22 9.52
CA ALA A 96 -13.58 -30.19 9.22
C ALA A 96 -14.79 -30.27 10.15
N LYS A 97 -15.34 -31.47 10.38
CA LYS A 97 -16.45 -31.67 11.35
C LYS A 97 -16.04 -31.30 12.77
N ALA A 98 -14.81 -31.62 13.20
CA ALA A 98 -14.33 -31.29 14.53
C ALA A 98 -14.22 -29.78 14.75
N MET A 99 -13.93 -29.00 13.69
CA MET A 99 -13.90 -27.55 13.69
C MET A 99 -15.27 -26.90 13.46
N GLY A 100 -16.31 -27.68 13.16
CA GLY A 100 -17.65 -27.21 12.89
C GLY A 100 -17.82 -26.58 11.50
N ASP A 101 -17.00 -26.99 10.55
CA ASP A 101 -16.94 -26.48 9.19
C ASP A 101 -17.76 -27.35 8.23
N GLU A 102 -18.38 -26.73 7.22
CA GLU A 102 -19.21 -27.41 6.22
C GLU A 102 -18.39 -27.95 5.04
N TYR A 103 -17.26 -27.30 4.74
CA TYR A 103 -16.37 -27.66 3.65
C TYR A 103 -14.97 -28.02 4.15
N VAL A 104 -14.30 -28.90 3.42
CA VAL A 104 -12.90 -29.30 3.65
C VAL A 104 -11.98 -28.32 2.93
N SER A 105 -11.31 -27.46 3.66
CA SER A 105 -10.34 -26.48 3.17
C SER A 105 -8.90 -26.99 3.29
N VAL A 106 -7.95 -26.22 2.78
CA VAL A 106 -6.52 -26.57 2.75
C VAL A 106 -5.93 -26.79 4.15
N GLU A 107 -6.42 -26.04 5.15
CA GLU A 107 -6.00 -26.24 6.55
C GLU A 107 -6.42 -27.59 7.12
N HIS A 108 -7.59 -28.13 6.74
CA HIS A 108 -8.03 -29.45 7.18
C HIS A 108 -7.17 -30.56 6.57
N LEU A 109 -6.75 -30.39 5.31
CA LEU A 109 -5.80 -31.29 4.65
C LEU A 109 -4.47 -31.29 5.38
N PHE A 110 -3.96 -30.11 5.74
CA PHE A 110 -2.69 -29.96 6.46
C PHE A 110 -2.78 -30.52 7.90
N LEU A 111 -3.88 -30.24 8.63
CA LEU A 111 -4.11 -30.80 9.97
C LEU A 111 -4.20 -32.33 9.94
N SER A 112 -4.89 -32.89 8.94
CA SER A 112 -4.96 -34.33 8.75
C SER A 112 -3.56 -34.93 8.45
N MET A 113 -2.70 -34.19 7.73
CA MET A 113 -1.33 -34.60 7.46
C MET A 113 -0.45 -34.55 8.73
N ILE A 114 -0.61 -33.55 9.57
CA ILE A 114 0.08 -33.48 10.89
C ILE A 114 -0.32 -34.68 11.77
N LYS A 115 -1.59 -35.09 11.73
CA LYS A 115 -2.10 -36.20 12.54
C LYS A 115 -1.62 -37.58 12.05
N ASN A 116 -1.47 -37.73 10.75
CA ASN A 116 -1.12 -39.01 10.11
C ASN A 116 0.04 -38.83 9.11
N PRO A 117 1.23 -38.37 9.56
CA PRO A 117 2.33 -38.14 8.65
C PRO A 117 2.94 -39.46 8.20
N ASN A 118 3.38 -39.54 6.96
CA ASN A 118 4.27 -40.59 6.51
C ASN A 118 5.68 -40.37 7.10
N PRO A 119 6.62 -41.33 6.99
CA PRO A 119 7.93 -41.21 7.61
C PRO A 119 8.76 -39.99 7.20
N GLU A 120 8.65 -39.54 5.94
CA GLU A 120 9.38 -38.36 5.45
C GLU A 120 8.77 -37.05 5.91
N ILE A 121 7.46 -36.92 5.80
CA ILE A 121 6.73 -35.75 6.33
C ILE A 121 6.89 -35.63 7.85
N LYS A 122 6.91 -36.76 8.56
CA LYS A 122 7.17 -36.77 10.00
C LYS A 122 8.53 -36.19 10.34
N LYS A 123 9.57 -36.53 9.60
CA LYS A 123 10.92 -35.98 9.79
C LYS A 123 10.90 -34.47 9.52
N LEU A 124 10.31 -34.02 8.41
CA LEU A 124 10.19 -32.62 8.06
C LEU A 124 9.46 -31.83 9.16
N PHE A 125 8.30 -32.31 9.62
CA PHE A 125 7.56 -31.62 10.66
C PHE A 125 8.31 -31.56 11.99
N GLN A 126 9.11 -32.58 12.32
CA GLN A 126 9.96 -32.57 13.51
C GLN A 126 11.14 -31.59 13.36
N GLU A 127 11.78 -31.54 12.21
CA GLU A 127 12.90 -30.64 11.92
C GLU A 127 12.48 -29.16 12.02
N PHE A 128 11.32 -28.81 11.47
CA PHE A 128 10.80 -27.45 11.49
C PHE A 128 9.93 -27.14 12.72
N GLY A 129 9.76 -28.09 13.65
CA GLY A 129 8.96 -27.92 14.87
C GLY A 129 7.48 -27.64 14.59
N ILE A 130 6.92 -28.22 13.52
CA ILE A 130 5.52 -28.09 13.15
C ILE A 130 4.70 -29.07 14.00
N THR A 131 3.89 -28.51 14.91
CA THR A 131 2.97 -29.26 15.75
C THR A 131 1.54 -28.81 15.51
N ARG A 132 0.57 -29.66 15.90
CA ARG A 132 -0.84 -29.30 15.77
C ARG A 132 -1.19 -28.02 16.54
N GLU A 133 -0.64 -27.86 17.73
CA GLU A 133 -0.89 -26.73 18.62
C GLU A 133 -0.36 -25.43 18.00
N ARG A 134 0.88 -25.43 17.50
CA ARG A 134 1.49 -24.26 16.83
C ARG A 134 0.70 -23.88 15.59
N PHE A 135 0.31 -24.87 14.79
CA PHE A 135 -0.48 -24.62 13.57
C PHE A 135 -1.87 -24.05 13.91
N LEU A 136 -2.59 -24.60 14.89
CA LEU A 136 -3.88 -24.08 15.33
C LEU A 136 -3.78 -22.66 15.91
N GLN A 137 -2.71 -22.35 16.62
CA GLN A 137 -2.44 -21.01 17.13
C GLN A 137 -2.22 -20.02 15.95
N ALA A 138 -1.41 -20.37 14.96
CA ALA A 138 -1.22 -19.57 13.76
C ALA A 138 -2.54 -19.42 12.99
N LEU A 139 -3.30 -20.50 12.82
CA LEU A 139 -4.60 -20.50 12.15
C LEU A 139 -5.61 -19.59 12.86
N SER A 140 -5.66 -19.59 14.18
CA SER A 140 -6.54 -18.70 14.93
C SER A 140 -6.21 -17.23 14.73
N THR A 141 -4.96 -16.89 14.44
CA THR A 141 -4.52 -15.53 14.16
C THR A 141 -4.98 -15.06 12.76
N VAL A 142 -5.01 -15.95 11.79
CA VAL A 142 -5.37 -15.64 10.39
C VAL A 142 -6.86 -15.81 10.14
N ARG A 143 -7.43 -16.92 10.61
CA ARG A 143 -8.84 -17.27 10.40
C ARG A 143 -9.77 -16.63 11.45
N GLY A 144 -9.24 -16.30 12.64
CA GLY A 144 -10.09 -15.92 13.77
C GLY A 144 -11.08 -17.01 14.15
N ASN A 145 -12.34 -16.62 14.43
CA ASN A 145 -13.46 -17.54 14.74
C ASN A 145 -14.36 -17.82 13.51
N GLN A 146 -13.89 -17.56 12.30
CA GLN A 146 -14.69 -17.79 11.10
C GLN A 146 -14.84 -19.28 10.81
N ARG A 147 -16.05 -19.70 10.38
CA ARG A 147 -16.34 -21.07 9.93
C ARG A 147 -16.31 -21.14 8.42
N VAL A 148 -15.88 -22.27 7.88
CA VAL A 148 -15.89 -22.56 6.45
C VAL A 148 -17.30 -22.97 6.04
N THR A 149 -18.10 -22.01 5.63
CA THR A 149 -19.48 -22.20 5.18
C THR A 149 -19.66 -22.01 3.69
N THR A 150 -18.59 -21.64 2.97
CA THR A 150 -18.57 -21.41 1.52
C THR A 150 -17.52 -22.29 0.86
N ASP A 151 -17.62 -22.47 -0.44
CA ASP A 151 -16.66 -23.22 -1.26
C ASP A 151 -15.35 -22.47 -1.54
N ASN A 152 -15.28 -21.15 -1.21
CA ASN A 152 -14.09 -20.32 -1.35
C ASN A 152 -13.84 -19.46 -0.09
N PRO A 153 -13.57 -20.08 1.08
CA PRO A 153 -13.37 -19.38 2.34
C PRO A 153 -12.04 -18.61 2.35
N GLU A 154 -11.03 -19.11 1.65
CA GLU A 154 -9.70 -18.51 1.60
C GLU A 154 -9.69 -17.12 0.94
N ALA A 155 -10.67 -16.85 0.08
CA ALA A 155 -10.86 -15.50 -0.48
C ALA A 155 -11.31 -14.48 0.58
N THR A 156 -11.91 -14.95 1.69
CA THR A 156 -12.36 -14.12 2.81
C THR A 156 -11.35 -14.08 3.96
N TYR A 157 -10.42 -15.04 4.03
CA TYR A 157 -9.34 -15.03 5.02
C TYR A 157 -8.36 -13.92 4.69
N ASP A 158 -7.96 -13.21 5.73
CA ASP A 158 -7.01 -12.11 5.59
C ASP A 158 -7.48 -10.97 4.65
N THR A 159 -8.81 -10.86 4.43
CA THR A 159 -9.43 -9.87 3.54
C THR A 159 -8.96 -8.45 3.86
N LEU A 160 -8.80 -8.12 5.15
CA LEU A 160 -8.33 -6.82 5.56
C LEU A 160 -6.90 -6.56 5.04
N ASN A 161 -5.96 -7.47 5.27
CA ASN A 161 -4.57 -7.28 4.83
C ASN A 161 -4.41 -7.31 3.30
N LYS A 162 -5.34 -7.95 2.60
CA LYS A 162 -5.36 -7.99 1.14
C LYS A 162 -5.83 -6.67 0.51
N TYR A 163 -6.80 -6.02 1.12
CA TYR A 163 -7.44 -4.83 0.57
C TYR A 163 -7.15 -3.55 1.35
N GLY A 164 -6.12 -3.56 2.19
CA GLY A 164 -5.70 -2.37 2.91
C GLY A 164 -4.58 -2.64 3.91
N GLN A 165 -4.37 -1.69 4.81
CA GLN A 165 -3.21 -1.68 5.69
C GLN A 165 -3.60 -1.18 7.08
N ASP A 166 -3.10 -1.86 8.13
CA ASP A 166 -3.24 -1.39 9.51
C ASP A 166 -2.21 -0.28 9.79
N LEU A 167 -2.68 0.96 9.91
CA LEU A 167 -1.84 2.13 10.19
C LEU A 167 -1.26 2.10 11.61
N VAL A 168 -1.96 1.49 12.57
CA VAL A 168 -1.47 1.37 13.96
C VAL A 168 -0.31 0.38 14.03
N GLU A 169 -0.40 -0.72 13.29
CA GLU A 169 0.72 -1.68 13.16
C GLU A 169 1.92 -1.04 12.46
N LYS A 170 1.70 -0.28 11.39
CA LYS A 170 2.78 0.49 10.73
C LYS A 170 3.41 1.50 11.68
N ALA A 171 2.62 2.18 12.50
CA ALA A 171 3.13 3.12 13.50
C ALA A 171 3.98 2.41 14.57
N ARG A 172 3.58 1.23 15.05
CA ARG A 172 4.38 0.39 15.98
C ARG A 172 5.73 0.00 15.37
N ASN A 173 5.72 -0.36 14.11
CA ASN A 173 6.91 -0.75 13.36
C ASN A 173 7.74 0.45 12.86
N GLN A 174 7.41 1.68 13.26
CA GLN A 174 8.09 2.94 12.88
C GLN A 174 8.18 3.16 11.36
N LYS A 175 7.23 2.61 10.60
CA LYS A 175 7.18 2.73 9.13
C LYS A 175 6.45 3.99 8.66
N LEU A 176 5.79 4.72 9.57
CA LEU A 176 5.11 5.98 9.25
C LEU A 176 6.03 7.18 9.47
N ASP A 177 5.85 8.19 8.65
CA ASP A 177 6.56 9.46 8.81
C ASP A 177 6.06 10.25 10.03
N PRO A 178 6.92 11.05 10.68
CA PRO A 178 6.49 11.87 11.80
C PRO A 178 5.50 12.94 11.34
N VAL A 179 4.35 13.03 11.99
CA VAL A 179 3.32 14.01 11.69
C VAL A 179 3.50 15.24 12.58
N ILE A 180 3.62 16.40 11.95
CA ILE A 180 3.90 17.69 12.59
C ILE A 180 2.86 18.70 12.15
N GLY A 181 2.44 19.57 13.10
CA GLY A 181 1.55 20.71 12.80
C GLY A 181 0.09 20.38 12.57
N ARG A 182 -0.37 19.14 12.86
CA ARG A 182 -1.76 18.70 12.69
C ARG A 182 -2.48 18.35 14.00
N ASP A 183 -2.01 18.92 15.10
CA ASP A 183 -2.53 18.58 16.43
C ASP A 183 -4.00 18.99 16.64
N ALA A 184 -4.42 20.10 16.07
CA ALA A 184 -5.79 20.59 16.20
C ALA A 184 -6.78 19.68 15.45
N GLU A 185 -6.44 19.29 14.22
CA GLU A 185 -7.24 18.42 13.39
C GLU A 185 -7.35 17.03 14.00
N ILE A 186 -6.24 16.46 14.47
CA ILE A 186 -6.20 15.15 15.14
C ILE A 186 -7.05 15.17 16.41
N ARG A 187 -6.98 16.23 17.25
CA ARG A 187 -7.85 16.38 18.43
C ARG A 187 -9.31 16.46 18.05
N ASN A 188 -9.64 17.16 16.97
CA ASN A 188 -11.01 17.23 16.45
C ASN A 188 -11.51 15.86 15.98
N VAL A 189 -10.69 15.11 15.26
CA VAL A 189 -11.00 13.72 14.85
C VAL A 189 -11.24 12.84 16.08
N ILE A 190 -10.36 12.86 17.09
CA ILE A 190 -10.51 12.13 18.34
C ILE A 190 -11.84 12.51 19.05
N ARG A 191 -12.14 13.80 19.14
CA ARG A 191 -13.39 14.30 19.74
C ARG A 191 -14.61 13.78 19.01
N ILE A 192 -14.60 13.75 17.66
CA ILE A 192 -15.72 13.27 16.85
C ILE A 192 -15.89 11.77 17.02
N LEU A 193 -14.81 10.98 16.93
CA LEU A 193 -14.83 9.52 17.14
C LEU A 193 -15.39 9.13 18.54
N SER A 194 -15.21 9.98 19.53
CA SER A 194 -15.72 9.76 20.90
C SER A 194 -17.18 10.15 21.09
N ARG A 195 -17.88 10.66 20.05
CA ARG A 195 -19.31 11.06 20.15
C ARG A 195 -20.21 9.83 20.07
N LYS A 196 -21.41 9.95 20.64
CA LYS A 196 -22.44 8.93 20.54
C LYS A 196 -23.12 8.89 19.17
N THR A 197 -23.24 10.05 18.51
CA THR A 197 -23.86 10.20 17.19
C THR A 197 -23.01 11.13 16.33
N LYS A 198 -23.08 11.03 15.01
CA LYS A 198 -22.20 11.74 14.07
C LYS A 198 -20.72 11.55 14.43
N ASN A 199 -20.36 10.29 14.70
CA ASN A 199 -19.05 9.89 15.19
C ASN A 199 -18.07 9.48 14.06
N ASN A 200 -18.42 9.76 12.82
CA ASN A 200 -17.55 9.50 11.68
C ASN A 200 -17.01 10.85 11.15
N PRO A 201 -15.74 11.20 11.39
CA PRO A 201 -15.13 12.41 10.83
C PRO A 201 -14.86 12.27 9.34
N VAL A 202 -15.03 13.36 8.60
CA VAL A 202 -14.55 13.50 7.23
C VAL A 202 -13.55 14.65 7.17
N LEU A 203 -12.33 14.35 6.80
CA LEU A 203 -11.28 15.33 6.57
C LEU A 203 -11.50 15.98 5.21
N ILE A 204 -11.69 17.27 5.21
CA ILE A 204 -12.01 18.07 4.01
C ILE A 204 -10.86 19.05 3.78
N GLY A 205 -10.29 19.06 2.60
CA GLY A 205 -9.24 20.00 2.23
C GLY A 205 -8.73 19.73 0.82
N GLU A 206 -7.93 20.64 0.31
CA GLU A 206 -7.35 20.53 -1.01
C GLU A 206 -6.38 19.32 -1.13
N PRO A 207 -6.09 18.84 -2.35
CA PRO A 207 -5.10 17.81 -2.56
C PRO A 207 -3.72 18.24 -2.02
N GLY A 208 -2.98 17.33 -1.38
CA GLY A 208 -1.64 17.61 -0.90
C GLY A 208 -1.53 18.40 0.43
N VAL A 209 -2.65 18.82 1.06
CA VAL A 209 -2.59 19.52 2.35
C VAL A 209 -2.27 18.61 3.54
N GLY A 210 -2.23 17.28 3.37
CA GLY A 210 -1.87 16.33 4.44
C GLY A 210 -3.06 15.71 5.18
N LYS A 211 -4.20 15.47 4.52
CA LYS A 211 -5.36 14.76 5.09
C LYS A 211 -4.99 13.37 5.61
N THR A 212 -4.31 12.58 4.80
CA THR A 212 -3.84 11.22 5.14
C THR A 212 -2.84 11.26 6.29
N ALA A 213 -1.93 12.25 6.30
CA ALA A 213 -0.99 12.44 7.40
C ALA A 213 -1.68 12.69 8.75
N ALA A 214 -2.82 13.39 8.79
CA ALA A 214 -3.58 13.56 10.03
C ALA A 214 -4.10 12.23 10.61
N VAL A 215 -4.48 11.28 9.75
CA VAL A 215 -4.91 9.93 10.17
C VAL A 215 -3.71 9.09 10.63
N GLU A 216 -2.58 9.20 9.96
CA GLU A 216 -1.33 8.57 10.39
C GLU A 216 -0.86 9.11 11.75
N GLY A 217 -1.01 10.43 11.97
CA GLY A 217 -0.75 11.07 13.26
C GLY A 217 -1.68 10.54 14.36
N LEU A 218 -2.95 10.27 14.06
CA LEU A 218 -3.86 9.61 14.99
C LEU A 218 -3.37 8.20 15.34
N ALA A 219 -2.94 7.41 14.35
CA ALA A 219 -2.38 6.07 14.58
C ALA A 219 -1.13 6.12 15.49
N GLN A 220 -0.23 7.10 15.28
CA GLN A 220 0.92 7.31 16.14
C GLN A 220 0.53 7.67 17.58
N ARG A 221 -0.52 8.47 17.77
CA ARG A 221 -1.03 8.82 19.11
C ARG A 221 -1.66 7.61 19.82
N ILE A 222 -2.37 6.74 19.09
CA ILE A 222 -2.88 5.48 19.63
C ILE A 222 -1.74 4.62 20.15
N VAL A 223 -0.66 4.46 19.39
CA VAL A 223 0.52 3.69 19.82
C VAL A 223 1.20 4.30 21.05
N ARG A 224 1.26 5.63 21.14
CA ARG A 224 1.81 6.35 22.32
C ARG A 224 0.88 6.35 23.52
N GLY A 225 -0.39 5.95 23.35
CA GLY A 225 -1.41 6.03 24.38
C GLY A 225 -1.98 7.44 24.64
N ASP A 226 -1.67 8.41 23.78
CA ASP A 226 -2.14 9.80 23.84
C ASP A 226 -3.53 9.97 23.21
N VAL A 227 -4.45 9.12 23.63
CA VAL A 227 -5.86 9.09 23.20
C VAL A 227 -6.75 8.67 24.38
N PRO A 228 -8.06 9.01 24.35
CA PRO A 228 -9.02 8.53 25.34
C PRO A 228 -9.05 7.00 25.42
N GLU A 229 -9.43 6.47 26.59
CA GLU A 229 -9.43 5.02 26.88
C GLU A 229 -10.16 4.20 25.82
N GLY A 230 -11.30 4.70 25.32
CA GLY A 230 -12.08 4.01 24.28
C GLY A 230 -11.42 3.92 22.90
N LEU A 231 -10.26 4.55 22.69
CA LEU A 231 -9.51 4.52 21.42
C LEU A 231 -8.15 3.83 21.53
N LYS A 232 -7.66 3.52 22.74
CA LYS A 232 -6.31 2.97 22.95
C LYS A 232 -6.05 1.63 22.28
N ASP A 233 -7.07 0.77 22.24
CA ASP A 233 -6.95 -0.58 21.68
C ASP A 233 -7.51 -0.69 20.26
N LYS A 234 -7.94 0.44 19.67
CA LYS A 234 -8.49 0.43 18.32
C LYS A 234 -7.40 0.38 17.28
N LYS A 235 -7.72 -0.28 16.17
CA LYS A 235 -6.94 -0.33 14.96
C LYS A 235 -7.50 0.66 13.94
N ILE A 236 -6.63 1.30 13.17
CA ILE A 236 -7.03 2.12 12.02
C ILE A 236 -6.64 1.37 10.77
N PHE A 237 -7.64 0.95 10.02
CA PHE A 237 -7.45 0.20 8.80
C PHE A 237 -7.67 1.09 7.58
N SER A 238 -6.60 1.37 6.83
CA SER A 238 -6.67 2.16 5.60
C SER A 238 -7.08 1.27 4.43
N LEU A 239 -8.24 1.54 3.85
CA LEU A 239 -8.77 0.80 2.72
C LEU A 239 -8.09 1.24 1.42
N ASP A 240 -7.58 0.26 0.67
CA ASP A 240 -7.01 0.48 -0.66
C ASP A 240 -8.07 0.25 -1.73
N MET A 241 -8.61 1.34 -2.26
CA MET A 241 -9.60 1.30 -3.33
C MET A 241 -9.03 0.73 -4.63
N GLY A 242 -7.74 0.96 -4.90
CA GLY A 242 -7.05 0.40 -6.06
C GLY A 242 -6.99 -1.11 -6.00
N ALA A 243 -6.63 -1.68 -4.84
CA ALA A 243 -6.58 -3.13 -4.63
C ALA A 243 -7.97 -3.79 -4.74
N LEU A 244 -9.03 -3.10 -4.30
CA LEU A 244 -10.40 -3.61 -4.44
C LEU A 244 -10.87 -3.71 -5.90
N VAL A 245 -10.47 -2.75 -6.74
CA VAL A 245 -10.85 -2.67 -8.16
C VAL A 245 -9.92 -3.51 -9.03
N ALA A 246 -8.64 -3.65 -8.65
CA ALA A 246 -7.64 -4.36 -9.43
C ALA A 246 -8.06 -5.83 -9.71
N GLY A 247 -8.06 -6.20 -10.99
CA GLY A 247 -8.44 -7.55 -11.43
C GLY A 247 -9.93 -7.90 -11.34
N ALA A 248 -10.80 -7.00 -10.89
CA ALA A 248 -12.24 -7.21 -10.93
C ALA A 248 -12.73 -7.08 -12.39
N LYS A 249 -13.08 -8.20 -13.01
CA LYS A 249 -13.60 -8.23 -14.39
C LYS A 249 -15.06 -7.80 -14.46
N TYR A 250 -15.82 -8.02 -13.38
CA TYR A 250 -17.24 -7.74 -13.28
C TYR A 250 -17.54 -6.90 -12.04
N ARG A 251 -18.56 -6.08 -12.14
CA ARG A 251 -19.07 -5.22 -11.05
C ARG A 251 -19.34 -5.99 -9.75
N GLY A 252 -19.89 -7.19 -9.83
CA GLY A 252 -20.20 -8.02 -8.68
C GLY A 252 -18.98 -8.40 -7.85
N GLU A 253 -17.82 -8.61 -8.47
CA GLU A 253 -16.59 -8.97 -7.76
C GLU A 253 -16.10 -7.87 -6.81
N PHE A 254 -16.18 -6.60 -7.23
CA PHE A 254 -15.86 -5.47 -6.38
C PHE A 254 -16.82 -5.36 -5.19
N GLU A 255 -18.12 -5.49 -5.46
CA GLU A 255 -19.17 -5.43 -4.43
C GLU A 255 -18.98 -6.56 -3.40
N GLU A 256 -18.66 -7.78 -3.84
CA GLU A 256 -18.37 -8.92 -2.96
C GLU A 256 -17.12 -8.69 -2.11
N ARG A 257 -16.03 -8.15 -2.69
CA ARG A 257 -14.80 -7.84 -1.96
C ARG A 257 -15.04 -6.77 -0.89
N LEU A 258 -15.72 -5.67 -1.26
CA LEU A 258 -16.07 -4.60 -0.32
C LEU A 258 -16.99 -5.14 0.79
N LYS A 259 -17.98 -5.96 0.45
CA LYS A 259 -18.86 -6.60 1.42
C LYS A 259 -18.07 -7.46 2.40
N ALA A 260 -17.13 -8.26 1.92
CA ALA A 260 -16.27 -9.10 2.77
C ALA A 260 -15.42 -8.24 3.75
N VAL A 261 -14.83 -7.12 3.29
CA VAL A 261 -14.13 -6.16 4.16
C VAL A 261 -15.06 -5.59 5.23
N LEU A 262 -16.25 -5.14 4.83
CA LEU A 262 -17.23 -4.53 5.74
C LEU A 262 -17.75 -5.53 6.78
N GLU A 263 -17.97 -6.79 6.40
CA GLU A 263 -18.39 -7.86 7.31
C GLU A 263 -17.29 -8.16 8.34
N GLU A 264 -16.02 -8.13 7.93
CA GLU A 264 -14.89 -8.33 8.84
C GLU A 264 -14.75 -7.16 9.84
N VAL A 265 -14.87 -5.92 9.35
CA VAL A 265 -14.91 -4.74 10.22
C VAL A 265 -16.08 -4.82 11.20
N LYS A 266 -17.25 -5.27 10.76
CA LYS A 266 -18.42 -5.47 11.62
C LYS A 266 -18.18 -6.53 12.71
N LYS A 267 -17.56 -7.67 12.36
CA LYS A 267 -17.22 -8.74 13.32
C LYS A 267 -16.24 -8.30 14.40
N SER A 268 -15.43 -7.27 14.14
CA SER A 268 -14.51 -6.71 15.12
C SER A 268 -15.20 -5.92 16.25
N GLU A 269 -16.54 -5.83 16.26
CA GLU A 269 -17.32 -5.15 17.30
C GLU A 269 -16.84 -3.73 17.59
N GLY A 270 -16.44 -3.00 16.54
CA GLY A 270 -15.97 -1.62 16.64
C GLY A 270 -14.52 -1.45 17.09
N GLN A 271 -13.73 -2.52 17.13
CA GLN A 271 -12.28 -2.43 17.39
C GLN A 271 -11.53 -1.84 16.19
N ILE A 272 -12.10 -1.93 14.99
CA ILE A 272 -11.51 -1.40 13.77
C ILE A 272 -12.20 -0.11 13.36
N ILE A 273 -11.42 0.93 13.11
CA ILE A 273 -11.84 2.18 12.47
C ILE A 273 -11.39 2.11 11.02
N LEU A 274 -12.34 2.17 10.10
CA LEU A 274 -12.04 2.14 8.68
C LEU A 274 -11.64 3.52 8.18
N PHE A 275 -10.44 3.67 7.62
CA PHE A 275 -10.05 4.89 6.92
C PHE A 275 -10.25 4.73 5.41
N ILE A 276 -10.98 5.64 4.81
CA ILE A 276 -11.27 5.66 3.37
C ILE A 276 -10.76 6.98 2.82
N ASP A 277 -9.66 6.91 2.11
CA ASP A 277 -9.21 8.05 1.33
C ASP A 277 -10.08 8.18 0.06
N GLU A 278 -10.27 9.39 -0.41
CA GLU A 278 -11.17 9.69 -1.53
C GLU A 278 -12.58 9.08 -1.35
N LEU A 279 -13.19 9.32 -0.18
CA LEU A 279 -14.51 8.79 0.19
C LEU A 279 -15.58 8.96 -0.89
N HIS A 280 -15.47 10.00 -1.71
CA HIS A 280 -16.36 10.29 -2.82
C HIS A 280 -16.39 9.18 -3.89
N LEU A 281 -15.33 8.40 -4.06
CA LEU A 281 -15.28 7.28 -5.00
C LEU A 281 -16.29 6.18 -4.62
N ILE A 282 -16.49 5.97 -3.31
CA ILE A 282 -17.45 4.96 -2.82
C ILE A 282 -18.88 5.49 -2.88
N VAL A 283 -19.06 6.78 -2.53
CA VAL A 283 -20.38 7.39 -2.39
C VAL A 283 -20.94 7.92 -3.72
N GLY A 284 -20.05 8.41 -4.60
CA GLY A 284 -20.43 9.04 -5.87
C GLY A 284 -20.63 8.11 -7.05
N ALA A 285 -20.15 6.89 -6.93
CA ALA A 285 -20.12 5.92 -8.01
C ALA A 285 -21.52 5.48 -8.53
N GLY A 286 -22.61 5.77 -7.83
CA GLY A 286 -23.96 5.34 -8.19
C GLY A 286 -24.75 6.22 -9.16
N LYS A 287 -24.21 7.35 -9.65
CA LYS A 287 -24.96 8.33 -10.44
C LYS A 287 -24.80 8.25 -11.96
N THR A 288 -23.86 7.48 -12.45
CA THR A 288 -23.72 7.20 -13.88
C THR A 288 -24.20 5.78 -14.17
N ASP A 289 -24.95 5.57 -15.26
CA ASP A 289 -25.39 4.23 -15.70
C ASP A 289 -24.19 3.27 -15.77
N GLY A 290 -24.14 2.31 -14.82
CA GLY A 290 -23.04 1.34 -14.70
C GLY A 290 -22.02 1.60 -13.58
N ALA A 291 -22.14 2.70 -12.81
CA ALA A 291 -21.22 2.98 -11.71
C ALA A 291 -21.59 2.20 -10.42
N MET A 292 -20.58 1.90 -9.62
CA MET A 292 -20.65 1.06 -8.42
C MET A 292 -21.46 1.73 -7.31
N ASP A 293 -22.46 1.07 -6.75
CA ASP A 293 -23.29 1.58 -5.66
C ASP A 293 -22.81 1.11 -4.28
N ALA A 294 -21.51 1.28 -4.04
CA ALA A 294 -20.89 0.94 -2.75
C ALA A 294 -21.42 1.80 -1.59
N GLY A 295 -21.92 3.00 -1.89
CA GLY A 295 -22.55 3.87 -0.89
C GLY A 295 -23.75 3.22 -0.21
N ASN A 296 -24.55 2.46 -0.92
CA ASN A 296 -25.71 1.77 -0.36
C ASN A 296 -25.34 0.62 0.59
N MET A 297 -24.14 0.08 0.51
CA MET A 297 -23.62 -0.91 1.46
C MET A 297 -23.17 -0.25 2.77
N LEU A 298 -22.53 0.93 2.70
CA LEU A 298 -22.06 1.68 3.87
C LEU A 298 -23.21 2.30 4.68
N LYS A 299 -24.23 2.86 4.02
CA LYS A 299 -25.33 3.58 4.67
C LYS A 299 -26.02 2.80 5.79
N PRO A 300 -26.43 1.52 5.62
CA PRO A 300 -27.08 0.76 6.69
C PRO A 300 -26.16 0.53 7.89
N MET A 301 -24.87 0.26 7.67
CA MET A 301 -23.90 -0.01 8.73
C MET A 301 -23.57 1.26 9.52
N LEU A 302 -23.37 2.38 8.85
CA LEU A 302 -23.23 3.72 9.46
C LEU A 302 -24.49 4.11 10.24
N ALA A 303 -25.69 3.77 9.71
CA ALA A 303 -26.96 4.08 10.36
C ALA A 303 -27.12 3.32 11.68
N ARG A 304 -26.70 2.05 11.74
CA ARG A 304 -26.78 1.22 12.93
C ARG A 304 -25.60 1.42 13.90
N GLY A 305 -24.58 2.20 13.52
CA GLY A 305 -23.36 2.37 14.33
C GLY A 305 -22.46 1.14 14.35
N GLU A 306 -22.64 0.22 13.41
CA GLU A 306 -21.84 -1.00 13.26
C GLU A 306 -20.48 -0.72 12.62
N LEU A 307 -20.33 0.44 11.97
CA LEU A 307 -19.13 0.88 11.30
C LEU A 307 -18.66 2.23 11.84
N HIS A 308 -17.40 2.30 12.26
CA HIS A 308 -16.68 3.55 12.52
C HIS A 308 -15.78 3.84 11.32
N CYS A 309 -15.92 5.04 10.74
CA CYS A 309 -15.23 5.43 9.53
C CYS A 309 -14.61 6.82 9.67
N ILE A 310 -13.40 6.98 9.15
CA ILE A 310 -12.76 8.27 8.87
C ILE A 310 -12.71 8.40 7.35
N GLY A 311 -13.31 9.44 6.80
CA GLY A 311 -13.22 9.75 5.37
C GLY A 311 -12.23 10.86 5.09
N ALA A 312 -11.67 10.90 3.89
CA ALA A 312 -10.98 12.08 3.37
C ALA A 312 -11.50 12.40 1.97
N THR A 313 -11.65 13.68 1.66
CA THR A 313 -12.16 14.15 0.36
C THR A 313 -11.85 15.64 0.17
N THR A 314 -12.10 16.19 -1.01
CA THR A 314 -12.04 17.64 -1.26
C THR A 314 -13.34 18.32 -0.85
N LEU A 315 -13.33 19.65 -0.76
CA LEU A 315 -14.53 20.42 -0.39
C LEU A 315 -15.65 20.30 -1.45
N ASP A 316 -15.28 20.34 -2.71
CA ASP A 316 -16.25 20.26 -3.81
C ASP A 316 -16.90 18.89 -3.90
N GLU A 317 -16.12 17.82 -3.72
CA GLU A 317 -16.62 16.44 -3.67
C GLU A 317 -17.50 16.18 -2.45
N TYR A 318 -17.12 16.74 -1.28
CA TYR A 318 -17.95 16.67 -0.09
C TYR A 318 -19.33 17.28 -0.32
N ARG A 319 -19.39 18.50 -0.89
CA ARG A 319 -20.64 19.18 -1.23
C ARG A 319 -21.45 18.43 -2.28
N GLN A 320 -20.78 17.85 -3.25
CA GLN A 320 -21.44 17.17 -4.37
C GLN A 320 -22.02 15.80 -3.97
N TYR A 321 -21.33 15.02 -3.17
CA TYR A 321 -21.65 13.61 -2.93
C TYR A 321 -22.12 13.31 -1.50
N ILE A 322 -21.62 13.99 -0.47
CA ILE A 322 -21.93 13.68 0.93
C ILE A 322 -22.99 14.61 1.49
N GLU A 323 -22.86 15.91 1.32
CA GLU A 323 -23.79 16.91 1.85
C GLU A 323 -25.20 16.79 1.24
N LYS A 324 -25.30 16.42 -0.03
CA LYS A 324 -26.59 16.20 -0.72
C LYS A 324 -27.33 14.93 -0.32
N ASP A 325 -26.63 14.00 0.34
CA ASP A 325 -27.22 12.76 0.81
C ASP A 325 -27.56 12.86 2.30
N ALA A 326 -28.84 13.06 2.62
CA ALA A 326 -29.32 13.25 3.99
C ALA A 326 -28.99 12.07 4.94
N ALA A 327 -28.77 10.86 4.43
CA ALA A 327 -28.39 9.71 5.23
C ALA A 327 -26.92 9.78 5.66
N LEU A 328 -26.04 10.26 4.79
CA LEU A 328 -24.62 10.43 5.05
C LEU A 328 -24.34 11.70 5.86
N GLU A 329 -24.95 12.82 5.50
CA GLU A 329 -24.80 14.10 6.21
C GLU A 329 -25.12 13.99 7.71
N ARG A 330 -26.12 13.18 8.07
CA ARG A 330 -26.47 12.91 9.49
C ARG A 330 -25.47 12.03 10.21
N ARG A 331 -24.54 11.38 9.55
CA ARG A 331 -23.58 10.40 10.12
C ARG A 331 -22.15 10.91 10.10
N PHE A 332 -21.82 11.71 9.10
CA PHE A 332 -20.49 12.28 8.97
C PHE A 332 -20.41 13.69 9.60
N GLN A 333 -19.24 14.01 10.13
CA GLN A 333 -18.91 15.32 10.67
C GLN A 333 -17.70 15.89 9.95
N PRO A 334 -17.80 17.03 9.26
CA PRO A 334 -16.67 17.63 8.57
C PRO A 334 -15.61 18.16 9.54
N VAL A 335 -14.35 17.97 9.17
CA VAL A 335 -13.14 18.52 9.79
C VAL A 335 -12.34 19.17 8.68
N MET A 336 -12.23 20.49 8.71
CA MET A 336 -11.42 21.21 7.73
C MET A 336 -9.94 20.97 8.01
N VAL A 337 -9.19 20.69 6.96
CA VAL A 337 -7.72 20.58 6.93
C VAL A 337 -7.23 21.66 5.98
N GLU A 338 -6.81 22.76 6.57
CA GLU A 338 -6.36 23.93 5.82
C GLU A 338 -4.91 23.74 5.32
N GLU A 339 -4.56 24.48 4.27
CA GLU A 339 -3.18 24.57 3.81
C GLU A 339 -2.30 25.16 4.95
N PRO A 340 -1.19 24.52 5.31
CA PRO A 340 -0.28 25.02 6.32
C PRO A 340 0.43 26.30 5.83
N THR A 341 0.78 27.17 6.77
CA THR A 341 1.60 28.33 6.47
C THR A 341 3.02 27.93 6.02
N VAL A 342 3.76 28.87 5.42
CA VAL A 342 5.17 28.63 5.07
C VAL A 342 6.00 28.26 6.30
N GLU A 343 5.74 28.88 7.47
CA GLU A 343 6.42 28.60 8.73
C GLU A 343 6.11 27.19 9.24
N ASP A 344 4.84 26.78 9.19
CA ASP A 344 4.43 25.42 9.53
C ASP A 344 5.05 24.41 8.58
N THR A 345 5.10 24.71 7.29
CA THR A 345 5.73 23.87 6.27
C THR A 345 7.22 23.69 6.52
N ILE A 346 7.95 24.75 6.91
CA ILE A 346 9.35 24.63 7.30
C ILE A 346 9.50 23.69 8.50
N SER A 347 8.60 23.78 9.47
CA SER A 347 8.59 22.89 10.65
C SER A 347 8.33 21.43 10.25
N ILE A 348 7.40 21.19 9.32
CA ILE A 348 7.13 19.87 8.76
C ILE A 348 8.38 19.32 8.03
N LEU A 349 8.99 20.11 7.16
CA LEU A 349 10.19 19.71 6.44
C LEU A 349 11.37 19.39 7.37
N ARG A 350 11.54 20.16 8.46
CA ARG A 350 12.54 19.87 9.50
C ARG A 350 12.31 18.49 10.16
N GLY A 351 11.07 18.13 10.39
CA GLY A 351 10.75 16.82 10.96
C GLY A 351 10.94 15.65 9.99
N LEU A 352 10.75 15.90 8.70
CA LEU A 352 10.97 14.90 7.65
C LEU A 352 12.43 14.77 7.22
N LYS A 353 13.25 15.80 7.50
CA LYS A 353 14.64 15.94 7.05
C LYS A 353 15.45 14.65 7.22
N GLU A 354 15.47 14.08 8.41
CA GLU A 354 16.30 12.92 8.73
C GLU A 354 15.95 11.72 7.85
N ARG A 355 14.66 11.50 7.57
CA ARG A 355 14.21 10.42 6.70
C ARG A 355 14.67 10.58 5.27
N TYR A 356 14.57 11.80 4.73
CA TYR A 356 15.05 12.12 3.38
C TYR A 356 16.58 12.03 3.29
N GLU A 357 17.30 12.49 4.32
CA GLU A 357 18.77 12.34 4.39
C GLU A 357 19.20 10.86 4.35
N VAL A 358 18.51 9.99 5.11
CA VAL A 358 18.79 8.56 5.14
C VAL A 358 18.44 7.89 3.81
N PHE A 359 17.28 8.21 3.24
CA PHE A 359 16.81 7.61 1.99
C PHE A 359 17.70 7.95 0.79
N HIS A 360 18.06 9.21 0.66
CA HIS A 360 18.89 9.68 -0.46
C HIS A 360 20.40 9.57 -0.20
N GLY A 361 20.83 9.41 1.05
CA GLY A 361 22.24 9.42 1.43
C GLY A 361 22.92 10.78 1.28
N VAL A 362 22.16 11.88 1.35
CA VAL A 362 22.63 13.27 1.22
C VAL A 362 22.34 14.05 2.49
N LYS A 363 23.08 15.15 2.72
CA LYS A 363 22.85 16.07 3.85
C LYS A 363 22.04 17.28 3.39
N ILE A 364 20.94 17.55 4.10
CA ILE A 364 20.02 18.67 3.81
C ILE A 364 20.30 19.80 4.81
N THR A 365 20.61 21.00 4.33
CA THR A 365 20.79 22.16 5.21
C THR A 365 19.44 22.79 5.58
N ASP A 366 19.38 23.46 6.73
CA ASP A 366 18.17 24.17 7.14
C ASP A 366 17.78 25.28 6.14
N GLY A 367 18.79 25.96 5.58
CA GLY A 367 18.56 26.95 4.53
C GLY A 367 17.89 26.37 3.26
N ALA A 368 18.17 25.11 2.92
CA ALA A 368 17.52 24.42 1.81
C ALA A 368 16.03 24.18 2.08
N LEU A 369 15.67 23.77 3.31
CA LEU A 369 14.28 23.56 3.71
C LEU A 369 13.48 24.88 3.71
N VAL A 370 14.06 25.95 4.23
CA VAL A 370 13.46 27.30 4.19
C VAL A 370 13.28 27.76 2.74
N ALA A 371 14.28 27.56 1.90
CA ALA A 371 14.20 27.92 0.47
C ALA A 371 13.12 27.07 -0.25
N ALA A 372 13.04 25.78 0.01
CA ALA A 372 12.04 24.90 -0.59
C ALA A 372 10.61 25.33 -0.25
N ALA A 373 10.32 25.62 1.03
CA ALA A 373 9.02 26.12 1.46
C ALA A 373 8.67 27.47 0.82
N THR A 374 9.61 28.44 0.88
CA THR A 374 9.37 29.80 0.39
C THR A 374 9.25 29.87 -1.13
N LEU A 375 10.11 29.13 -1.86
CA LEU A 375 10.10 29.16 -3.32
C LEU A 375 8.93 28.37 -3.90
N SER A 376 8.56 27.23 -3.29
CA SER A 376 7.39 26.47 -3.72
C SER A 376 6.10 27.28 -3.51
N ASP A 377 5.97 27.99 -2.40
CA ASP A 377 4.83 28.85 -2.14
C ASP A 377 4.73 29.97 -3.19
N ARG A 378 5.86 30.61 -3.50
CA ARG A 378 5.91 31.76 -4.41
C ARG A 378 5.72 31.41 -5.88
N TYR A 379 6.28 30.28 -6.35
CA TYR A 379 6.39 29.97 -7.78
C TYR A 379 5.51 28.80 -8.25
N ILE A 380 5.00 27.98 -7.33
CA ILE A 380 4.11 26.85 -7.64
C ILE A 380 2.71 27.19 -7.10
N SER A 381 1.86 27.75 -7.96
CA SER A 381 0.52 28.23 -7.59
C SER A 381 -0.60 27.22 -7.80
N ASP A 382 -0.37 26.16 -8.57
CA ASP A 382 -1.32 25.13 -8.95
C ASP A 382 -1.37 23.94 -7.97
N ARG A 383 -0.49 23.94 -6.97
CA ARG A 383 -0.40 22.93 -5.90
C ARG A 383 -0.32 23.57 -4.52
N PHE A 384 -0.64 22.80 -3.49
CA PHE A 384 -0.74 23.26 -2.12
C PHE A 384 0.44 22.82 -1.26
N LEU A 385 0.74 23.60 -0.21
CA LEU A 385 1.67 23.21 0.84
C LEU A 385 1.03 22.12 1.73
N PRO A 386 1.78 21.21 2.33
CA PRO A 386 3.25 21.09 2.27
C PRO A 386 3.76 20.25 1.09
N ASP A 387 2.88 19.60 0.34
CA ASP A 387 3.19 18.60 -0.70
C ASP A 387 4.17 19.14 -1.74
N LYS A 388 3.88 20.32 -2.33
CA LYS A 388 4.78 20.97 -3.31
C LYS A 388 6.18 21.26 -2.78
N ALA A 389 6.32 21.54 -1.47
CA ALA A 389 7.62 21.79 -0.86
C ALA A 389 8.37 20.49 -0.55
N ILE A 390 7.65 19.44 -0.17
CA ILE A 390 8.19 18.10 0.06
C ILE A 390 8.74 17.54 -1.25
N ASP A 391 7.96 17.60 -2.34
CA ASP A 391 8.38 17.14 -3.66
C ASP A 391 9.62 17.89 -4.15
N LEU A 392 9.70 19.20 -3.90
CA LEU A 392 10.87 19.98 -4.28
C LEU A 392 12.14 19.55 -3.53
N VAL A 393 12.02 19.17 -2.26
CA VAL A 393 13.14 18.63 -1.47
C VAL A 393 13.52 17.24 -1.98
N ASP A 394 12.55 16.39 -2.27
CA ASP A 394 12.77 15.02 -2.76
C ASP A 394 13.48 15.02 -4.11
N GLU A 395 12.99 15.81 -5.06
CA GLU A 395 13.60 15.98 -6.40
C GLU A 395 15.03 16.54 -6.32
N ALA A 396 15.24 17.56 -5.47
CA ALA A 396 16.57 18.14 -5.28
C ALA A 396 17.56 17.13 -4.68
N CYS A 397 17.12 16.31 -3.71
CA CYS A 397 17.95 15.25 -3.12
C CYS A 397 18.27 14.16 -4.13
N ALA A 398 17.29 13.73 -4.91
CA ALA A 398 17.46 12.73 -5.97
C ALA A 398 18.47 13.20 -7.04
N LEU A 399 18.37 14.47 -7.44
CA LEU A 399 19.31 15.06 -8.38
C LEU A 399 20.74 15.07 -7.83
N VAL A 400 20.94 15.59 -6.61
CA VAL A 400 22.28 15.64 -5.97
C VAL A 400 22.86 14.22 -5.85
N LYS A 401 22.07 13.23 -5.46
CA LYS A 401 22.50 11.82 -5.41
C LYS A 401 22.96 11.33 -6.77
N THR A 402 22.17 11.57 -7.82
CA THR A 402 22.49 11.15 -9.18
C THR A 402 23.76 11.81 -9.69
N GLU A 403 23.96 13.09 -9.43
CA GLU A 403 25.20 13.81 -9.78
C GLU A 403 26.42 13.26 -9.03
N LEU A 404 26.29 13.00 -7.71
CA LEU A 404 27.35 12.40 -6.90
C LEU A 404 27.72 11.00 -7.39
N ASP A 405 26.72 10.18 -7.76
CA ASP A 405 26.93 8.82 -8.24
C ASP A 405 27.55 8.77 -9.65
N SER A 406 27.31 9.78 -10.47
CA SER A 406 27.92 9.92 -11.80
C SER A 406 29.36 10.44 -11.78
N MET A 407 29.85 10.95 -10.62
CA MET A 407 31.23 11.44 -10.51
C MET A 407 32.27 10.30 -10.54
N PRO A 408 33.43 10.49 -11.20
CA PRO A 408 34.56 9.57 -11.09
C PRO A 408 34.98 9.33 -9.63
N ALA A 409 35.40 8.10 -9.29
CA ALA A 409 35.72 7.69 -7.92
C ALA A 409 36.77 8.62 -7.24
N GLU A 410 37.71 9.15 -8.00
CA GLU A 410 38.73 10.09 -7.53
C GLU A 410 38.16 11.42 -7.07
N MET A 411 37.17 11.96 -7.80
CA MET A 411 36.46 13.19 -7.43
C MET A 411 35.48 12.97 -6.28
N ARG A 412 34.83 11.82 -6.21
CA ARG A 412 33.93 11.43 -5.12
C ARG A 412 34.65 11.43 -3.77
N SER A 413 35.86 10.85 -3.71
CA SER A 413 36.69 10.81 -2.47
C SER A 413 37.12 12.21 -1.99
N PHE A 414 37.22 13.17 -2.89
CA PHE A 414 37.55 14.54 -2.56
C PHE A 414 36.33 15.30 -1.99
N CYS A 415 35.16 15.13 -2.56
CA CYS A 415 33.90 15.73 -2.09
C CYS A 415 33.48 15.20 -0.71
N THR A 416 33.67 13.90 -0.44
CA THR A 416 33.32 13.30 0.85
C THR A 416 34.25 13.69 2.00
N ARG A 417 35.51 14.06 1.71
CA ARG A 417 36.47 14.59 2.71
C ARG A 417 36.27 16.06 3.07
N SER A 418 35.64 16.82 2.18
CA SER A 418 35.33 18.25 2.38
C SER A 418 33.88 18.39 2.80
N THR A 419 33.50 18.01 4.03
CA THR A 419 32.14 18.12 4.62
C THR A 419 31.07 18.53 3.64
N PRO A 420 30.15 17.61 3.23
CA PRO A 420 29.13 17.88 2.22
C PRO A 420 28.01 18.73 2.80
N THR A 421 28.23 20.00 2.98
CA THR A 421 27.17 20.98 3.20
C THR A 421 26.95 21.72 1.88
N PHE A 422 26.27 21.05 0.95
CA PHE A 422 25.69 21.76 -0.19
C PHE A 422 24.44 22.49 0.31
N SER A 423 24.60 23.81 0.47
CA SER A 423 23.49 24.70 0.72
C SER A 423 22.89 25.10 -0.63
N LEU A 424 21.62 24.88 -0.87
CA LEU A 424 20.87 25.44 -2.00
C LEU A 424 21.01 26.97 -2.08
N SER A 425 21.31 27.63 -0.96
CA SER A 425 21.61 29.07 -0.90
C SER A 425 22.86 29.48 -1.65
N HIS A 426 23.82 28.57 -1.92
CA HIS A 426 25.00 28.89 -2.72
C HIS A 426 24.75 28.86 -4.23
N CYS A 427 23.71 28.20 -4.67
CA CYS A 427 23.33 28.19 -6.09
C CYS A 427 22.43 29.37 -6.48
N ALA A 428 21.70 29.96 -5.54
CA ALA A 428 20.70 31.00 -5.82
C ALA A 428 21.21 32.45 -5.77
N PHE A 429 22.37 32.73 -5.14
CA PHE A 429 22.85 34.10 -4.95
C PHE A 429 24.38 34.22 -5.07
N LEU A 430 24.90 34.16 -6.28
CA LEU A 430 26.14 34.82 -6.63
C LEU A 430 25.81 35.95 -7.62
N PRO A 431 25.84 37.20 -7.19
CA PRO A 431 25.80 38.33 -8.14
C PRO A 431 27.01 38.23 -9.07
N ALA A 432 26.80 38.49 -10.35
CA ALA A 432 27.77 38.35 -11.42
C ALA A 432 29.04 39.19 -11.28
N ASN A 433 29.27 39.89 -10.17
CA ASN A 433 30.33 40.82 -9.93
C ASN A 433 30.97 40.77 -8.53
N SER A 434 31.30 39.62 -7.98
CA SER A 434 32.17 39.54 -6.81
C SER A 434 33.52 38.93 -7.18
N SER A 435 34.56 39.73 -6.99
CA SER A 435 35.95 39.45 -7.30
C SER A 435 36.50 38.17 -6.67
N LEU A 436 37.31 37.49 -7.44
CA LEU A 436 38.05 36.23 -7.20
C LEU A 436 39.00 36.20 -5.97
N SER A 437 38.76 36.90 -4.89
CA SER A 437 39.69 36.94 -3.77
C SER A 437 39.47 35.96 -2.63
N SER A 438 38.34 35.28 -2.54
CA SER A 438 38.05 34.33 -1.46
C SER A 438 38.25 32.84 -1.81
N ALA A 439 38.55 32.51 -3.06
CA ALA A 439 38.81 31.12 -3.50
C ALA A 439 40.28 30.66 -3.35
N SER A 440 41.18 31.50 -2.87
CA SER A 440 42.61 31.22 -2.85
C SER A 440 43.12 30.44 -1.64
N SER A 441 42.25 30.10 -0.68
CA SER A 441 42.68 29.45 0.56
C SER A 441 42.59 27.92 0.55
N CYS A 442 42.06 27.25 -0.49
CA CYS A 442 41.81 25.83 -0.47
C CYS A 442 42.53 24.97 -1.53
N CYS A 443 43.39 25.53 -2.39
CA CYS A 443 44.12 24.73 -3.37
C CYS A 443 45.55 25.19 -3.61
N LYS A 444 46.47 24.61 -2.83
CA LYS A 444 47.87 24.45 -3.26
C LYS A 444 47.97 23.14 -4.07
N CYS A 445 47.48 23.16 -5.29
CA CYS A 445 47.77 22.09 -6.26
C CYS A 445 47.75 22.66 -7.68
N SER A 446 48.92 22.58 -8.32
CA SER A 446 49.26 22.70 -9.74
C SER A 446 48.44 23.67 -10.60
N ARG A 447 48.95 24.87 -10.75
CA ARG A 447 48.33 26.12 -11.25
C ARG A 447 48.09 26.21 -12.78
N ARG A 448 48.26 25.19 -13.60
CA ARG A 448 48.18 25.38 -15.08
C ARG A 448 47.16 24.53 -15.85
N SER A 449 46.63 23.47 -15.28
CA SER A 449 45.60 22.64 -15.98
C SER A 449 44.16 22.75 -15.41
N LEU A 450 44.00 23.35 -14.22
CA LEU A 450 42.69 23.45 -13.55
C LEU A 450 41.89 24.70 -13.88
N LEU A 451 42.54 25.81 -14.33
CA LEU A 451 41.84 27.05 -14.64
C LEU A 451 40.92 27.01 -15.87
N ASN A 452 41.17 26.09 -16.81
CA ASN A 452 40.29 25.92 -17.98
C ASN A 452 39.12 24.94 -17.73
N ARG A 453 39.22 24.10 -16.69
CA ARG A 453 38.13 23.17 -16.32
C ARG A 453 37.17 23.77 -15.28
N SER A 454 37.66 24.64 -14.39
CA SER A 454 36.81 25.28 -13.39
C SER A 454 35.83 26.31 -13.96
N SER A 455 36.19 26.98 -15.08
CA SER A 455 35.28 27.92 -15.73
C SER A 455 34.16 27.21 -16.49
N SER A 456 34.39 25.98 -17.02
CA SER A 456 33.36 25.15 -17.63
C SER A 456 32.47 24.52 -16.57
N PHE A 457 33.01 24.16 -15.41
CA PHE A 457 32.25 23.60 -14.28
C PHE A 457 31.31 24.65 -13.65
N LEU A 458 31.78 25.86 -13.41
CA LEU A 458 30.96 26.99 -12.91
C LEU A 458 29.88 27.42 -13.93
N ARG A 459 30.15 27.34 -15.24
CA ARG A 459 29.15 27.55 -16.29
C ARG A 459 28.14 26.40 -16.39
N ALA A 460 28.56 25.16 -16.15
CA ALA A 460 27.67 24.02 -16.10
C ALA A 460 26.72 24.11 -14.90
N VAL A 461 27.21 24.44 -13.70
CA VAL A 461 26.37 24.55 -12.49
C VAL A 461 25.39 25.72 -12.60
N SER A 462 25.81 26.89 -13.14
CA SER A 462 24.88 28.00 -13.38
C SER A 462 23.87 27.71 -14.49
N SER A 463 24.26 26.95 -15.51
CA SER A 463 23.36 26.52 -16.60
C SER A 463 22.36 25.47 -16.14
N ILE A 464 22.75 24.59 -15.22
CA ILE A 464 21.89 23.56 -14.64
C ILE A 464 20.82 24.18 -13.72
N SER A 465 21.19 25.18 -12.89
CA SER A 465 20.21 25.88 -12.04
C SER A 465 19.19 26.68 -12.87
N ILE A 466 19.60 27.30 -13.98
CA ILE A 466 18.71 28.00 -14.90
C ILE A 466 17.90 26.98 -15.72
N CYS A 467 18.47 25.85 -16.13
CA CYS A 467 17.76 24.77 -16.80
C CYS A 467 16.73 24.09 -15.92
N MET A 468 16.96 23.99 -14.59
CA MET A 468 15.97 23.44 -13.66
C MET A 468 14.74 24.34 -13.56
N ILE A 469 14.92 25.62 -13.35
CA ILE A 469 13.81 26.59 -13.32
C ILE A 469 13.08 26.63 -14.67
N LEU A 470 13.81 26.56 -15.79
CA LEU A 470 13.22 26.54 -17.11
C LEU A 470 12.59 25.19 -17.51
N ARG A 471 13.12 24.03 -17.05
CA ARG A 471 12.50 22.73 -17.27
C ARG A 471 11.25 22.53 -16.39
N PHE A 472 11.26 23.01 -15.16
CA PHE A 472 10.05 23.01 -14.34
C PHE A 472 8.95 23.88 -14.96
N SER A 473 9.30 25.06 -15.45
CA SER A 473 8.39 25.95 -16.20
C SER A 473 7.95 25.32 -17.54
N SER A 474 8.81 24.62 -18.26
CA SER A 474 8.46 23.98 -19.55
C SER A 474 7.68 22.66 -19.39
N SER A 475 7.86 21.94 -18.31
CA SER A 475 7.02 20.75 -17.99
C SER A 475 5.60 21.18 -17.63
N ILE A 476 5.46 22.30 -16.93
CA ILE A 476 4.15 22.90 -16.61
C ILE A 476 3.49 23.42 -17.89
N SER A 477 4.21 24.11 -18.77
CA SER A 477 3.65 24.59 -20.04
C SER A 477 3.32 23.45 -21.03
N ALA A 478 4.11 22.35 -21.05
CA ALA A 478 3.80 21.17 -21.84
C ALA A 478 2.59 20.39 -21.31
N GLY A 479 2.36 20.39 -19.99
CA GLY A 479 1.14 19.84 -19.36
C GLY A 479 -0.11 20.66 -19.70
N ILE A 480 0.02 21.98 -19.79
CA ILE A 480 -1.07 22.89 -20.16
C ILE A 480 -1.39 22.80 -21.66
N GLU A 481 -0.40 22.67 -22.53
CA GLU A 481 -0.63 22.47 -23.96
C GLU A 481 -1.27 21.11 -24.26
N SER A 482 -0.91 20.04 -23.54
CA SER A 482 -1.57 18.74 -23.71
C SER A 482 -3.03 18.74 -23.22
N SER A 483 -3.37 19.48 -22.18
CA SER A 483 -4.76 19.64 -21.74
C SER A 483 -5.57 20.55 -22.64
N SER A 484 -4.97 21.59 -23.24
CA SER A 484 -5.65 22.47 -24.22
C SER A 484 -5.87 21.77 -25.56
N VAL A 485 -4.99 20.87 -25.99
CA VAL A 485 -5.17 20.04 -27.20
C VAL A 485 -6.27 19.01 -27.01
N LEU A 486 -6.40 18.41 -25.81
CA LEU A 486 -7.49 17.49 -25.47
C LEU A 486 -8.85 18.18 -25.43
N THR A 487 -8.93 19.40 -24.91
CA THR A 487 -10.16 20.19 -24.91
C THR A 487 -10.55 20.70 -26.30
N SER A 488 -9.58 21.04 -27.16
CA SER A 488 -9.85 21.42 -28.55
C SER A 488 -10.25 20.21 -29.43
N ALA A 489 -9.71 19.03 -29.18
CA ALA A 489 -10.12 17.79 -29.84
C ALA A 489 -11.54 17.36 -29.43
N HIS A 490 -11.93 17.55 -28.17
CA HIS A 490 -13.30 17.28 -27.73
C HIS A 490 -14.33 18.28 -28.29
N ALA A 491 -13.96 19.55 -28.41
CA ALA A 491 -14.82 20.58 -29.03
C ALA A 491 -15.00 20.38 -30.56
N SER A 492 -13.99 19.85 -31.24
CA SER A 492 -14.10 19.54 -32.68
C SER A 492 -14.91 18.27 -32.94
N SER A 493 -14.82 17.27 -32.06
CA SER A 493 -15.62 16.03 -32.13
C SER A 493 -17.11 16.28 -31.89
N THR A 494 -17.46 17.14 -30.93
CA THR A 494 -18.87 17.49 -30.68
C THR A 494 -19.48 18.36 -31.78
N ARG A 495 -18.70 19.19 -32.46
CA ARG A 495 -19.18 19.95 -33.64
C ARG A 495 -19.41 19.07 -34.86
N SER A 496 -18.63 18.02 -35.10
CA SER A 496 -18.85 17.11 -36.23
C SER A 496 -20.09 16.21 -36.02
N MET A 497 -20.42 15.85 -34.79
CA MET A 497 -21.65 15.09 -34.50
C MET A 497 -22.91 15.96 -34.60
N ALA A 498 -22.83 17.26 -34.27
CA ALA A 498 -23.97 18.17 -34.40
C ALA A 498 -24.33 18.52 -35.85
N LEU A 499 -23.38 18.39 -36.80
CA LEU A 499 -23.63 18.65 -38.23
C LEU A 499 -24.13 17.41 -38.98
N SER A 500 -23.92 16.19 -38.46
CA SER A 500 -24.45 14.96 -39.09
C SER A 500 -25.90 14.64 -38.69
N GLY A 501 -26.41 15.23 -37.60
CA GLY A 501 -27.79 15.06 -37.11
C GLY A 501 -28.86 15.90 -37.81
N ARG A 502 -28.49 16.84 -38.68
CA ARG A 502 -29.42 17.78 -39.33
C ARG A 502 -29.77 17.47 -40.80
N LYS A 503 -29.39 16.30 -41.31
CA LYS A 503 -29.69 15.90 -42.70
C LYS A 503 -30.57 14.66 -42.87
N ARG A 504 -31.42 14.35 -41.88
CA ARG A 504 -32.37 13.23 -41.99
C ARG A 504 -33.79 13.53 -41.48
N SER A 505 -34.31 14.72 -41.80
CA SER A 505 -35.73 14.97 -41.58
C SER A 505 -36.28 15.94 -42.65
N GLU A 506 -36.06 15.64 -43.94
CA GLU A 506 -36.83 16.13 -45.07
C GLU A 506 -36.57 15.13 -46.22
N ILE A 507 -37.36 14.08 -46.27
CA ILE A 507 -38.08 13.49 -47.42
C ILE A 507 -39.01 12.41 -46.81
#